data_cd6a06960374efe6dd3cb1f429500fd0
#
_entry.id   cd6a06960374efe6dd3cb1f429500fd0
#
_cell.length_a   1.000
_cell.length_b   1.000
_cell.length_c   1.000
_cell.angle_alpha   90.00
_cell.angle_beta   90.00
_cell.angle_gamma   90.00
#
_symmetry.space_group_name_H-M   'P 1'
#
loop_
_entity.id
_entity.type
_entity.pdbx_description
1 polymer ?
#
loop_
_entity_poly.entity_id
_entity_poly.type
_entity_poly.pdbx_seq_one_letter_code
_entity_poly.pdbx_strand_id
1 'polypeptide(L)'
;QSHYALLERYYDGDAPLPESAEGQSRAYRRFQRKSRLNLAQLSVAAVRERMVIGGFRTGAEDDDNGDREARRLWKANHLDYLSADLHSYMLRFGTGYALVGYPEGSQYPVVTVEDPRQVYGRTSPTEPSNVLEAIKVFSENSSHFLYWYGVDTIEVFTKPSDQNIFDPDGYQLVGETTNPLGEVPLVKFTNADERGEYEPYLDIIDRVNHMILQRLIIATTQAFRQRVLKGDFPTHDADGNEIDYNGMFESSAGSLWMIPEGADVEELGQADISGILQAVRADIQDFAAVTRTPMHYFTPEGANGSAEGAQLAREGLVFKAEDRIARVSPGWSKVMSLLFRWMGDETRAALLDLEPLWKPAERYSMSERADANSKFQDIPFRSRMALIGQFSPAEIDEMEMQRAGETLLTEALLGVPAGPAIEAPSDGEQVVNVFRDIANGDVVEFAQGIGQVEHIMTGGVLGIEGSDFAITGTANNPAVQVRRWEIVGNTWEPTAAVFGTRYNELTRLDGLPEA
;
A
#
# COMPACT_ATOMS: atom_id res chain seq x y z
N GLN A 1 -14.17 16.43 16.31
CA GLN A 1 -13.26 15.48 16.98
C GLN A 1 -13.97 14.28 17.61
N SER A 2 -15.11 14.47 18.30
CA SER A 2 -15.90 13.36 18.83
C SER A 2 -16.34 12.37 17.75
N HIS A 3 -16.65 12.88 16.56
CA HIS A 3 -17.03 12.07 15.40
C HIS A 3 -15.87 11.21 14.88
N TYR A 4 -14.70 11.79 14.65
CA TYR A 4 -13.51 11.03 14.21
C TYR A 4 -13.08 9.99 15.27
N ALA A 5 -13.18 10.31 16.55
CA ALA A 5 -12.92 9.35 17.62
C ALA A 5 -13.91 8.17 17.60
N LEU A 6 -15.18 8.41 17.23
CA LEU A 6 -16.15 7.33 17.05
C LEU A 6 -15.79 6.44 15.87
N LEU A 7 -15.48 7.02 14.70
CA LEU A 7 -15.05 6.27 13.51
C LEU A 7 -13.81 5.43 13.79
N GLU A 8 -12.81 6.01 14.48
CA GLU A 8 -11.62 5.29 14.91
C GLU A 8 -11.94 4.05 15.73
N ARG A 9 -12.83 4.18 16.72
CA ARG A 9 -13.24 3.05 17.55
C ARG A 9 -13.84 1.90 16.74
N TYR A 10 -14.67 2.21 15.73
CA TYR A 10 -15.21 1.17 14.83
C TYR A 10 -14.11 0.53 14.00
N TYR A 11 -13.17 1.33 13.50
CA TYR A 11 -12.04 0.84 12.71
C TYR A 11 -11.09 -0.06 13.52
N ASP A 12 -10.84 0.29 14.78
CA ASP A 12 -9.97 -0.48 15.68
C ASP A 12 -10.67 -1.71 16.30
N GLY A 13 -11.94 -1.94 15.98
CA GLY A 13 -12.72 -3.03 16.56
C GLY A 13 -13.15 -2.75 18.00
N ASP A 14 -13.04 -1.50 18.46
CA ASP A 14 -13.49 -1.04 19.78
C ASP A 14 -14.83 -0.26 19.69
N ALA A 15 -15.71 -0.67 18.77
CA ALA A 15 -17.06 -0.08 18.63
C ALA A 15 -17.76 0.08 19.98
N PRO A 16 -18.73 1.01 20.13
CA PRO A 16 -19.55 1.09 21.33
C PRO A 16 -20.11 -0.26 21.73
N LEU A 17 -20.19 -0.52 23.04
CA LEU A 17 -20.77 -1.78 23.51
C LEU A 17 -22.25 -1.82 23.13
N PRO A 18 -22.77 -2.99 22.67
CA PRO A 18 -24.20 -3.15 22.44
C PRO A 18 -25.00 -2.77 23.69
N GLU A 19 -26.15 -2.15 23.48
CA GLU A 19 -27.01 -1.70 24.57
C GLU A 19 -27.34 -2.84 25.53
N SER A 20 -27.40 -2.53 26.82
CA SER A 20 -27.77 -3.45 27.88
C SER A 20 -28.68 -2.76 28.91
N ALA A 21 -29.52 -3.55 29.57
CA ALA A 21 -30.28 -3.05 30.70
C ALA A 21 -29.34 -2.58 31.84
N GLU A 22 -29.72 -1.56 32.56
CA GLU A 22 -28.97 -1.05 33.71
C GLU A 22 -28.75 -2.15 34.77
N GLY A 23 -27.58 -2.16 35.40
CA GLY A 23 -27.29 -3.10 36.51
C GLY A 23 -26.64 -4.42 36.09
N GLN A 24 -26.22 -4.60 34.87
CA GLN A 24 -25.64 -5.85 34.36
C GLN A 24 -24.29 -6.23 35.02
N SER A 25 -24.10 -7.55 35.22
CA SER A 25 -22.93 -8.13 35.88
C SER A 25 -21.60 -7.92 35.11
N ARG A 26 -20.46 -8.06 35.80
CA ARG A 26 -19.12 -8.02 35.15
C ARG A 26 -18.98 -9.09 34.04
N ALA A 27 -19.65 -10.24 34.20
CA ALA A 27 -19.65 -11.30 33.20
C ALA A 27 -20.32 -10.84 31.90
N TYR A 28 -21.46 -10.15 31.98
CA TYR A 28 -22.16 -9.61 30.82
C TYR A 28 -21.30 -8.60 30.02
N ARG A 29 -20.62 -7.68 30.72
CA ARG A 29 -19.69 -6.74 30.04
C ARG A 29 -18.53 -7.45 29.31
N ARG A 30 -18.11 -8.63 29.79
CA ARG A 30 -17.12 -9.44 29.08
C ARG A 30 -17.69 -10.02 27.78
N PHE A 31 -18.96 -10.43 27.76
CA PHE A 31 -19.63 -10.89 26.54
C PHE A 31 -19.85 -9.74 25.55
N GLN A 32 -20.26 -8.55 25.99
CA GLN A 32 -20.38 -7.37 25.13
C GLN A 32 -19.06 -7.06 24.41
N ARG A 33 -17.92 -7.11 25.11
CA ARG A 33 -16.60 -6.90 24.46
C ARG A 33 -16.25 -8.01 23.46
N LYS A 34 -16.62 -9.25 23.76
CA LYS A 34 -16.36 -10.41 22.89
C LYS A 34 -17.28 -10.47 21.67
N SER A 35 -18.38 -9.75 21.67
CA SER A 35 -19.34 -9.74 20.55
C SER A 35 -18.94 -8.79 19.42
N ARG A 36 -17.96 -7.91 19.65
CA ARG A 36 -17.50 -6.95 18.63
C ARG A 36 -16.83 -7.66 17.47
N LEU A 37 -17.28 -7.36 16.28
CA LEU A 37 -16.70 -7.83 15.02
C LEU A 37 -16.20 -6.64 14.23
N ASN A 38 -14.93 -6.65 13.79
CA ASN A 38 -14.34 -5.55 13.04
C ASN A 38 -14.63 -5.66 11.54
N LEU A 39 -15.82 -5.21 11.13
CA LEU A 39 -16.22 -5.13 9.72
C LEU A 39 -15.70 -3.85 9.04
N ALA A 40 -15.52 -2.78 9.81
CA ALA A 40 -15.09 -1.48 9.30
C ALA A 40 -13.69 -1.55 8.69
N GLN A 41 -12.73 -2.12 9.38
CA GLN A 41 -11.36 -2.28 8.88
C GLN A 41 -11.31 -3.07 7.58
N LEU A 42 -12.12 -4.12 7.48
CA LEU A 42 -12.16 -4.99 6.30
C LEU A 42 -12.68 -4.24 5.06
N SER A 43 -13.75 -3.43 5.23
CA SER A 43 -14.32 -2.63 4.14
C SER A 43 -13.36 -1.56 3.62
N VAL A 44 -12.56 -0.95 4.50
CA VAL A 44 -11.50 0.00 4.14
C VAL A 44 -10.33 -0.72 3.44
N ALA A 45 -9.87 -1.84 3.99
CA ALA A 45 -8.74 -2.60 3.44
C ALA A 45 -9.03 -3.09 2.02
N ALA A 46 -10.24 -3.59 1.75
CA ALA A 46 -10.65 -4.09 0.45
C ALA A 46 -10.51 -3.05 -0.68
N VAL A 47 -10.78 -1.77 -0.40
CA VAL A 47 -10.61 -0.67 -1.35
C VAL A 47 -9.15 -0.23 -1.39
N ARG A 48 -8.54 0.04 -0.22
CA ARG A 48 -7.16 0.55 -0.10
C ARG A 48 -6.14 -0.31 -0.84
N GLU A 49 -6.24 -1.64 -0.72
CA GLU A 49 -5.32 -2.59 -1.35
C GLU A 49 -5.31 -2.50 -2.89
N ARG A 50 -6.34 -1.88 -3.48
CA ARG A 50 -6.46 -1.67 -4.93
C ARG A 50 -5.97 -0.30 -5.39
N MET A 51 -5.70 0.62 -4.45
CA MET A 51 -5.25 1.99 -4.72
C MET A 51 -3.73 2.07 -4.67
N VAL A 52 -3.05 1.49 -5.65
CA VAL A 52 -1.57 1.42 -5.70
C VAL A 52 -1.04 2.26 -6.85
N ILE A 53 -0.19 3.24 -6.54
CA ILE A 53 0.49 4.07 -7.52
C ILE A 53 1.72 3.33 -8.05
N GLY A 54 1.87 3.23 -9.36
CA GLY A 54 3.00 2.62 -10.05
C GLY A 54 4.07 3.60 -10.49
N GLY A 55 3.71 4.88 -10.66
CA GLY A 55 4.60 5.94 -11.13
C GLY A 55 3.85 7.24 -11.39
N PHE A 56 4.52 8.18 -12.04
CA PHE A 56 3.95 9.46 -12.47
C PHE A 56 4.39 9.77 -13.88
N ARG A 57 3.50 10.38 -14.65
CA ARG A 57 3.83 11.05 -15.91
C ARG A 57 3.97 12.54 -15.63
N THR A 58 4.95 13.20 -16.26
CA THR A 58 5.19 14.65 -16.18
C THR A 58 5.30 15.24 -17.59
N GLY A 59 5.45 16.54 -17.73
CA GLY A 59 5.68 17.19 -19.03
C GLY A 59 7.13 17.15 -19.54
N ALA A 60 8.01 16.36 -18.91
CA ALA A 60 9.40 16.23 -19.34
C ALA A 60 9.52 15.28 -20.54
N GLU A 61 10.50 15.52 -21.44
CA GLU A 61 10.66 14.81 -22.72
C GLU A 61 10.91 13.29 -22.61
N ASP A 62 11.38 12.81 -21.46
CA ASP A 62 11.69 11.38 -21.22
C ASP A 62 10.52 10.55 -20.65
N ASP A 63 9.28 11.00 -20.79
CA ASP A 63 8.16 10.58 -19.96
C ASP A 63 7.27 9.46 -20.51
N ASP A 64 7.57 8.88 -21.65
CA ASP A 64 6.75 7.79 -22.22
C ASP A 64 6.59 6.57 -21.26
N ASN A 65 7.47 6.44 -20.26
CA ASN A 65 7.57 5.29 -19.35
C ASN A 65 7.33 5.63 -17.87
N GLY A 66 6.89 6.85 -17.59
CA GLY A 66 6.84 7.40 -16.25
C GLY A 66 8.16 8.05 -15.84
N ASP A 67 8.06 9.21 -15.20
CA ASP A 67 9.19 10.06 -14.85
C ASP A 67 10.09 9.40 -13.77
N ARG A 68 11.38 9.26 -14.07
CA ARG A 68 12.36 8.63 -13.17
C ARG A 68 12.64 9.46 -11.93
N GLU A 69 12.64 10.80 -12.06
CA GLU A 69 12.89 11.68 -10.91
C GLU A 69 11.68 11.70 -9.98
N ALA A 70 10.45 11.70 -10.52
CA ALA A 70 9.25 11.53 -9.73
C ALA A 70 9.27 10.21 -8.93
N ARG A 71 9.70 9.12 -9.57
CA ARG A 71 9.86 7.81 -8.89
C ARG A 71 10.94 7.84 -7.82
N ARG A 72 12.04 8.56 -8.06
CA ARG A 72 13.13 8.73 -7.09
C ARG A 72 12.65 9.48 -5.85
N LEU A 73 11.94 10.61 -6.03
CA LEU A 73 11.32 11.37 -4.94
C LEU A 73 10.28 10.56 -4.17
N TRP A 74 9.46 9.79 -4.89
CA TRP A 74 8.48 8.88 -4.29
C TRP A 74 9.13 7.87 -3.34
N LYS A 75 10.20 7.21 -3.78
CA LYS A 75 10.96 6.24 -2.96
C LYS A 75 11.70 6.91 -1.82
N ALA A 76 12.33 8.06 -2.05
CA ALA A 76 13.05 8.80 -1.03
C ALA A 76 12.14 9.21 0.13
N ASN A 77 10.88 9.49 -0.16
CA ASN A 77 9.84 9.82 0.81
C ASN A 77 9.07 8.60 1.34
N HIS A 78 9.48 7.38 1.01
CA HIS A 78 8.80 6.14 1.44
C HIS A 78 7.30 6.10 1.11
N LEU A 79 6.88 6.76 0.04
CA LEU A 79 5.47 6.89 -0.33
C LEU A 79 4.86 5.58 -0.82
N ASP A 80 5.65 4.53 -1.05
CA ASP A 80 5.15 3.19 -1.35
C ASP A 80 4.21 2.67 -0.24
N TYR A 81 4.49 2.97 1.04
CA TYR A 81 3.61 2.60 2.15
C TYR A 81 2.84 3.79 2.74
N LEU A 82 3.44 5.00 2.80
CA LEU A 82 2.77 6.17 3.34
C LEU A 82 1.54 6.59 2.53
N SER A 83 1.54 6.34 1.21
CA SER A 83 0.34 6.55 0.39
C SER A 83 -0.82 5.65 0.84
N ALA A 84 -0.55 4.41 1.23
CA ALA A 84 -1.57 3.52 1.77
C ALA A 84 -2.12 4.00 3.12
N ASP A 85 -1.28 4.61 3.97
CA ASP A 85 -1.71 5.21 5.23
C ASP A 85 -2.59 6.43 4.98
N LEU A 86 -2.22 7.30 4.04
CA LEU A 86 -3.05 8.44 3.61
C LEU A 86 -4.40 7.98 3.09
N HIS A 87 -4.40 6.99 2.18
CA HIS A 87 -5.65 6.41 1.66
C HIS A 87 -6.49 5.80 2.79
N SER A 88 -5.85 5.17 3.79
CA SER A 88 -6.54 4.66 4.97
C SER A 88 -7.23 5.78 5.75
N TYR A 89 -6.54 6.90 6.01
CA TYR A 89 -7.15 8.05 6.68
C TYR A 89 -8.35 8.60 5.89
N MET A 90 -8.19 8.80 4.59
CA MET A 90 -9.27 9.28 3.73
C MET A 90 -10.49 8.33 3.74
N LEU A 91 -10.26 7.02 3.62
CA LEU A 91 -11.32 6.02 3.62
C LEU A 91 -11.98 5.84 5.00
N ARG A 92 -11.28 6.16 6.09
CA ARG A 92 -11.80 6.08 7.47
C ARG A 92 -12.59 7.31 7.88
N PHE A 93 -12.04 8.50 7.60
CA PHE A 93 -12.53 9.78 8.11
C PHE A 93 -13.21 10.65 7.06
N GLY A 94 -13.22 10.19 5.79
CA GLY A 94 -13.70 11.00 4.67
C GLY A 94 -12.68 11.97 4.12
N THR A 95 -11.59 12.26 4.86
CA THR A 95 -10.51 13.15 4.47
C THR A 95 -9.15 12.59 4.88
N GLY A 96 -8.12 12.91 4.10
CA GLY A 96 -6.71 12.66 4.40
C GLY A 96 -5.88 13.87 4.02
N TYR A 97 -4.69 14.01 4.57
CA TYR A 97 -3.82 15.15 4.33
C TYR A 97 -2.39 14.72 4.08
N ALA A 98 -1.72 15.36 3.13
CA ALA A 98 -0.28 15.29 2.94
C ALA A 98 0.30 16.70 3.06
N LEU A 99 1.37 16.85 3.83
CA LEU A 99 2.11 18.09 3.98
C LEU A 99 3.46 17.92 3.28
N VAL A 100 3.84 18.89 2.46
CA VAL A 100 5.11 18.90 1.73
C VAL A 100 6.01 20.01 2.30
N GLY A 101 7.15 19.64 2.83
CA GLY A 101 8.11 20.58 3.39
C GLY A 101 9.52 20.33 2.87
N TYR A 102 10.42 21.32 3.10
CA TYR A 102 11.83 21.15 2.81
C TYR A 102 12.65 21.51 4.06
N PRO A 103 12.82 20.52 4.97
CA PRO A 103 13.57 20.75 6.20
C PRO A 103 15.02 21.16 5.93
N GLU A 104 15.55 22.06 6.74
CA GLU A 104 16.95 22.49 6.65
C GLU A 104 17.89 21.28 6.79
N GLY A 105 18.85 21.17 5.86
CA GLY A 105 19.80 20.04 5.81
C GLY A 105 19.29 18.76 5.13
N SER A 106 18.04 18.73 4.70
CA SER A 106 17.54 17.62 3.87
C SER A 106 18.08 17.69 2.44
N GLN A 107 18.31 16.55 1.81
CA GLN A 107 18.72 16.47 0.39
C GLN A 107 17.55 16.71 -0.58
N TYR A 108 16.33 16.45 -0.15
CA TYR A 108 15.11 16.56 -0.96
C TYR A 108 13.94 17.00 -0.08
N PRO A 109 12.87 17.54 -0.70
CA PRO A 109 11.65 17.88 0.01
C PRO A 109 11.01 16.60 0.60
N VAL A 110 10.37 16.76 1.75
CA VAL A 110 9.79 15.66 2.53
C VAL A 110 8.28 15.75 2.50
N VAL A 111 7.63 14.61 2.29
CA VAL A 111 6.18 14.45 2.40
C VAL A 111 5.84 13.76 3.71
N THR A 112 4.96 14.35 4.49
CA THR A 112 4.39 13.72 5.67
C THR A 112 2.90 13.49 5.50
N VAL A 113 2.44 12.31 5.91
CA VAL A 113 1.01 11.96 5.95
C VAL A 113 0.47 12.36 7.30
N GLU A 114 -0.55 13.20 7.29
CA GLU A 114 -1.05 13.84 8.49
C GLU A 114 -2.36 13.21 8.97
N ASP A 115 -2.48 13.07 10.29
CA ASP A 115 -3.70 12.59 10.92
C ASP A 115 -4.80 13.66 10.83
N PRO A 116 -5.96 13.37 10.22
CA PRO A 116 -7.06 14.34 10.10
C PRO A 116 -7.64 14.83 11.43
N ARG A 117 -7.29 14.17 12.54
CA ARG A 117 -7.66 14.63 13.89
C ARG A 117 -6.77 15.76 14.38
N GLN A 118 -5.61 15.94 13.77
CA GLN A 118 -4.59 16.93 14.16
C GLN A 118 -4.40 18.02 13.12
N VAL A 119 -4.87 17.82 11.89
CA VAL A 119 -4.70 18.74 10.77
C VAL A 119 -6.05 19.12 10.18
N TYR A 120 -6.18 20.39 9.83
CA TYR A 120 -7.32 20.91 9.10
C TYR A 120 -6.86 21.93 8.06
N GLY A 121 -7.31 21.75 6.81
CA GLY A 121 -7.09 22.67 5.70
C GLY A 121 -8.40 23.31 5.25
N ARG A 122 -8.47 24.63 5.26
CA ARG A 122 -9.60 25.39 4.70
C ARG A 122 -9.41 25.54 3.20
N THR A 123 -10.32 24.96 2.43
CA THR A 123 -10.28 25.02 0.95
C THR A 123 -11.04 26.20 0.41
N SER A 124 -10.70 26.61 -0.81
CA SER A 124 -11.44 27.64 -1.56
C SER A 124 -12.84 27.12 -1.92
N PRO A 125 -13.90 27.91 -1.73
CA PRO A 125 -15.25 27.53 -2.18
C PRO A 125 -15.39 27.42 -3.71
N THR A 126 -14.54 28.12 -4.46
CA THR A 126 -14.54 28.12 -5.93
C THR A 126 -13.58 27.10 -6.52
N GLU A 127 -12.58 26.68 -5.76
CA GLU A 127 -11.56 25.73 -6.16
C GLU A 127 -11.27 24.79 -4.98
N PRO A 128 -12.05 23.71 -4.81
CA PRO A 128 -11.94 22.81 -3.63
C PRO A 128 -10.59 22.10 -3.49
N SER A 129 -9.80 22.00 -4.55
CA SER A 129 -8.44 21.47 -4.54
C SER A 129 -7.41 22.44 -3.96
N ASN A 130 -7.75 23.73 -3.85
CA ASN A 130 -6.86 24.78 -3.37
C ASN A 130 -7.09 25.02 -1.87
N VAL A 131 -6.07 24.75 -1.06
CA VAL A 131 -6.06 25.03 0.38
C VAL A 131 -5.58 26.47 0.58
N LEU A 132 -6.42 27.30 1.20
CA LEU A 132 -6.14 28.72 1.46
C LEU A 132 -5.32 28.95 2.74
N GLU A 133 -5.55 28.11 3.72
CA GLU A 133 -4.81 28.10 4.99
C GLU A 133 -4.95 26.73 5.64
N ALA A 134 -3.99 26.37 6.47
CA ALA A 134 -4.02 25.10 7.20
C ALA A 134 -3.48 25.26 8.62
N ILE A 135 -3.97 24.40 9.50
CA ILE A 135 -3.44 24.27 10.86
C ILE A 135 -3.06 22.83 11.15
N LYS A 136 -1.95 22.66 11.88
CA LYS A 136 -1.53 21.38 12.44
C LYS A 136 -1.29 21.53 13.93
N VAL A 137 -1.90 20.66 14.74
CA VAL A 137 -1.74 20.67 16.19
C VAL A 137 -1.21 19.33 16.68
N PHE A 138 -0.21 19.34 17.54
CA PHE A 138 0.35 18.14 18.16
C PHE A 138 1.01 18.47 19.50
N SER A 139 1.33 17.43 20.26
CA SER A 139 1.98 17.56 21.57
C SER A 139 3.36 16.93 21.54
N GLU A 140 4.33 17.66 22.06
CA GLU A 140 5.71 17.19 22.21
C GLU A 140 6.36 17.82 23.43
N ASN A 141 7.16 17.05 24.18
CA ASN A 141 7.99 17.53 25.31
C ASN A 141 7.26 18.45 26.31
N SER A 142 6.04 18.06 26.74
CA SER A 142 5.22 18.83 27.68
C SER A 142 4.71 20.17 27.15
N SER A 143 4.67 20.34 25.84
CA SER A 143 4.09 21.50 25.16
C SER A 143 3.16 21.05 24.04
N HIS A 144 2.14 21.86 23.77
CA HIS A 144 1.33 21.77 22.57
C HIS A 144 1.88 22.75 21.54
N PHE A 145 1.98 22.30 20.30
CA PHE A 145 2.38 23.10 19.16
C PHE A 145 1.20 23.25 18.20
N LEU A 146 1.04 24.47 17.68
CA LEU A 146 0.15 24.78 16.59
C LEU A 146 0.97 25.41 15.46
N TYR A 147 0.98 24.78 14.31
CA TYR A 147 1.53 25.35 13.09
C TYR A 147 0.37 25.88 12.26
N TRP A 148 0.47 27.14 11.88
CA TRP A 148 -0.42 27.76 10.91
C TRP A 148 0.34 27.95 9.60
N TYR A 149 -0.23 27.42 8.53
CA TYR A 149 0.34 27.49 7.20
C TYR A 149 -0.49 28.45 6.36
N GLY A 150 0.05 29.60 6.05
CA GLY A 150 -0.49 30.58 5.11
C GLY A 150 0.20 30.49 3.75
N VAL A 151 -0.27 31.31 2.82
CA VAL A 151 0.30 31.43 1.48
C VAL A 151 1.72 32.03 1.54
N ASP A 152 1.91 33.06 2.34
CA ASP A 152 3.16 33.82 2.44
C ASP A 152 4.02 33.45 3.65
N THR A 153 3.38 33.00 4.74
CA THR A 153 4.04 32.73 6.02
C THR A 153 3.62 31.41 6.64
N ILE A 154 4.53 30.84 7.43
CA ILE A 154 4.29 29.71 8.31
C ILE A 154 4.57 30.19 9.73
N GLU A 155 3.58 30.14 10.59
CA GLU A 155 3.65 30.59 11.98
C GLU A 155 3.61 29.41 12.93
N VAL A 156 4.41 29.47 13.99
CA VAL A 156 4.49 28.41 15.00
C VAL A 156 4.11 29.01 16.34
N PHE A 157 3.10 28.40 16.95
CA PHE A 157 2.61 28.76 18.27
C PHE A 157 2.83 27.61 19.24
N THR A 158 3.01 27.94 20.50
CA THR A 158 3.11 26.94 21.57
C THR A 158 2.28 27.31 22.77
N LYS A 159 1.87 26.29 23.55
CA LYS A 159 1.28 26.46 24.88
C LYS A 159 1.60 25.23 25.76
N PRO A 160 1.50 25.36 27.11
CA PRO A 160 1.72 24.24 28.03
C PRO A 160 0.75 23.07 27.80
N SER A 161 1.23 21.83 27.97
CA SER A 161 0.47 20.61 27.71
C SER A 161 -0.62 20.28 28.76
N ASP A 162 -0.66 21.02 29.89
CA ASP A 162 -1.72 20.92 30.89
C ASP A 162 -3.03 21.60 30.47
N GLN A 163 -2.99 22.37 29.37
CA GLN A 163 -4.18 23.00 28.78
C GLN A 163 -4.77 22.13 27.67
N ASN A 164 -6.03 22.39 27.31
CA ASN A 164 -6.67 21.67 26.21
C ASN A 164 -6.05 22.09 24.87
N ILE A 165 -5.45 21.15 24.14
CA ILE A 165 -4.78 21.37 22.85
C ILE A 165 -5.66 22.05 21.80
N PHE A 166 -7.00 21.83 21.86
CA PHE A 166 -7.96 22.36 20.89
C PHE A 166 -8.62 23.67 21.33
N ASP A 167 -8.29 24.17 22.51
CA ASP A 167 -8.67 25.50 22.92
C ASP A 167 -7.76 26.51 22.23
N PRO A 168 -8.28 27.47 21.44
CA PRO A 168 -7.45 28.48 20.79
C PRO A 168 -6.75 29.44 21.76
N ASP A 169 -7.29 29.59 22.96
CA ASP A 169 -6.75 30.48 23.96
C ASP A 169 -5.43 29.93 24.56
N GLY A 170 -4.51 30.82 24.84
CA GLY A 170 -3.25 30.50 25.50
C GLY A 170 -2.08 30.14 24.57
N TYR A 171 -2.29 30.02 23.28
CA TYR A 171 -1.21 29.87 22.31
C TYR A 171 -0.41 31.17 22.15
N GLN A 172 0.92 31.06 22.19
CA GLN A 172 1.84 32.17 22.00
C GLN A 172 2.69 31.94 20.76
N LEU A 173 2.84 32.95 19.93
CA LEU A 173 3.73 32.91 18.74
C LEU A 173 5.18 32.77 19.20
N VAL A 174 5.86 31.75 18.69
CA VAL A 174 7.29 31.47 19.00
C VAL A 174 8.18 31.49 17.78
N GLY A 175 7.62 31.42 16.59
CA GLY A 175 8.36 31.44 15.33
C GLY A 175 7.51 31.85 14.14
N GLU A 176 8.13 32.50 13.18
CA GLU A 176 7.55 32.85 11.90
C GLU A 176 8.59 32.63 10.80
N THR A 177 8.19 32.02 9.70
CA THR A 177 9.05 31.73 8.55
C THR A 177 8.31 32.07 7.26
N THR A 178 9.01 32.64 6.28
CA THR A 178 8.43 32.88 4.95
C THR A 178 8.16 31.56 4.25
N ASN A 179 6.99 31.46 3.62
CA ASN A 179 6.65 30.34 2.75
C ASN A 179 7.08 30.65 1.30
N PRO A 180 8.13 30.03 0.78
CA PRO A 180 8.68 30.38 -0.54
C PRO A 180 7.85 29.83 -1.70
N LEU A 181 6.88 28.93 -1.43
CA LEU A 181 6.05 28.33 -2.48
C LEU A 181 4.96 29.27 -3.02
N GLY A 182 4.56 30.30 -2.25
CA GLY A 182 3.44 31.17 -2.60
C GLY A 182 2.09 30.45 -2.61
N GLU A 183 2.00 29.29 -1.97
CA GLU A 183 0.80 28.50 -1.74
C GLU A 183 0.94 27.63 -0.50
N VAL A 184 -0.18 27.22 0.09
CA VAL A 184 -0.17 26.37 1.28
C VAL A 184 0.35 24.97 0.95
N PRO A 185 1.41 24.48 1.62
CA PRO A 185 2.05 23.21 1.30
C PRO A 185 1.27 21.98 1.83
N LEU A 186 -0.02 22.12 2.06
CA LEU A 186 -0.92 21.05 2.50
C LEU A 186 -1.86 20.65 1.36
N VAL A 187 -1.93 19.36 1.08
CA VAL A 187 -2.84 18.78 0.10
C VAL A 187 -3.93 18.00 0.82
N LYS A 188 -5.19 18.35 0.56
CA LYS A 188 -6.38 17.66 1.08
C LYS A 188 -6.83 16.60 0.09
N PHE A 189 -7.03 15.39 0.57
CA PHE A 189 -7.63 14.27 -0.15
C PHE A 189 -9.03 14.02 0.39
N THR A 190 -10.01 13.88 -0.47
CA THR A 190 -11.41 13.71 -0.07
C THR A 190 -12.02 12.45 -0.62
N ASN A 191 -12.74 11.74 0.22
CA ASN A 191 -13.60 10.63 -0.17
C ASN A 191 -14.95 11.15 -0.69
N ALA A 192 -15.80 10.26 -1.19
CA ALA A 192 -17.17 10.61 -1.59
C ALA A 192 -17.92 11.23 -0.42
N ASP A 193 -18.57 12.36 -0.66
CA ASP A 193 -19.37 13.12 0.32
C ASP A 193 -18.60 13.50 1.59
N GLU A 194 -17.26 13.49 1.55
CA GLU A 194 -16.38 13.69 2.71
C GLU A 194 -16.70 12.75 3.89
N ARG A 195 -17.12 11.50 3.58
CA ARG A 195 -17.48 10.48 4.58
C ARG A 195 -16.59 9.27 4.51
N GLY A 196 -16.43 8.60 5.67
CA GLY A 196 -15.77 7.31 5.76
C GLY A 196 -16.54 6.19 5.04
N GLU A 197 -15.84 5.16 4.56
CA GLU A 197 -16.43 4.06 3.78
C GLU A 197 -17.51 3.27 4.55
N TYR A 198 -17.40 3.17 5.85
CA TYR A 198 -18.33 2.45 6.73
C TYR A 198 -19.22 3.39 7.55
N GLU A 199 -18.95 4.70 7.52
CA GLU A 199 -19.65 5.71 8.33
C GLU A 199 -21.18 5.69 8.15
N PRO A 200 -21.74 5.57 6.92
CA PRO A 200 -23.20 5.49 6.74
C PRO A 200 -23.82 4.19 7.26
N TYR A 201 -23.01 3.20 7.64
CA TYR A 201 -23.45 1.82 7.93
C TYR A 201 -23.10 1.37 9.34
N LEU A 202 -22.84 2.31 10.26
CA LEU A 202 -22.50 2.01 11.66
C LEU A 202 -23.60 1.20 12.35
N ASP A 203 -24.88 1.53 12.09
CA ASP A 203 -26.03 0.82 12.65
C ASP A 203 -26.07 -0.66 12.24
N ILE A 204 -25.58 -0.99 11.04
CA ILE A 204 -25.51 -2.41 10.61
C ILE A 204 -24.44 -3.12 11.42
N ILE A 205 -23.28 -2.48 11.66
CA ILE A 205 -22.21 -3.05 12.48
C ILE A 205 -22.71 -3.29 13.91
N ASP A 206 -23.45 -2.32 14.47
CA ASP A 206 -24.02 -2.43 15.82
C ASP A 206 -25.06 -3.55 15.90
N ARG A 207 -25.90 -3.70 14.87
CA ARG A 207 -26.86 -4.81 14.76
C ARG A 207 -26.15 -6.17 14.74
N VAL A 208 -25.09 -6.32 13.94
CA VAL A 208 -24.25 -7.53 13.92
C VAL A 208 -23.69 -7.83 15.31
N ASN A 209 -23.09 -6.82 15.95
CA ASN A 209 -22.49 -6.97 17.29
C ASN A 209 -23.52 -7.37 18.34
N HIS A 210 -24.74 -6.80 18.27
CA HIS A 210 -25.84 -7.16 19.14
C HIS A 210 -26.29 -8.62 18.95
N MET A 211 -26.46 -9.05 17.72
CA MET A 211 -26.86 -10.45 17.42
C MET A 211 -25.78 -11.45 17.85
N ILE A 212 -24.49 -11.11 17.70
CA ILE A 212 -23.40 -11.93 18.23
C ILE A 212 -23.43 -12.00 19.75
N LEU A 213 -23.74 -10.88 20.43
CA LEU A 213 -23.92 -10.85 21.89
C LEU A 213 -25.02 -11.83 22.33
N GLN A 214 -26.20 -11.77 21.70
CA GLN A 214 -27.31 -12.69 22.00
C GLN A 214 -26.90 -14.15 21.81
N ARG A 215 -26.20 -14.48 20.72
CA ARG A 215 -25.65 -15.82 20.48
C ARG A 215 -24.72 -16.28 21.61
N LEU A 216 -23.79 -15.41 22.06
CA LEU A 216 -22.85 -15.74 23.13
C LEU A 216 -23.57 -15.99 24.45
N ILE A 217 -24.59 -15.18 24.77
CA ILE A 217 -25.38 -15.35 25.98
C ILE A 217 -26.13 -16.68 25.94
N ILE A 218 -26.88 -16.95 24.87
CA ILE A 218 -27.67 -18.19 24.72
C ILE A 218 -26.75 -19.41 24.76
N ALA A 219 -25.64 -19.39 24.01
CA ALA A 219 -24.70 -20.52 24.00
C ALA A 219 -24.10 -20.79 25.39
N THR A 220 -23.83 -19.74 26.20
CA THR A 220 -23.30 -19.90 27.54
C THR A 220 -24.35 -20.37 28.53
N THR A 221 -25.57 -19.84 28.48
CA THR A 221 -26.66 -20.27 29.38
C THR A 221 -27.10 -21.70 29.09
N GLN A 222 -27.09 -22.10 27.83
CA GLN A 222 -27.45 -23.47 27.43
C GLN A 222 -26.34 -24.51 27.66
N ALA A 223 -25.10 -24.09 27.81
CA ALA A 223 -24.01 -25.00 28.23
C ALA A 223 -24.28 -25.60 29.61
N PHE A 224 -25.04 -24.88 30.45
CA PHE A 224 -25.52 -25.37 31.75
C PHE A 224 -27.05 -25.58 31.60
N ARG A 225 -27.46 -26.82 31.25
CA ARG A 225 -28.87 -27.19 31.14
C ARG A 225 -29.61 -26.81 32.40
N GLN A 226 -30.62 -25.95 32.24
CA GLN A 226 -31.53 -25.67 33.35
C GLN A 226 -32.46 -26.87 33.56
N ARG A 227 -32.44 -27.41 34.74
CA ARG A 227 -33.29 -28.52 35.16
C ARG A 227 -34.29 -27.99 36.17
N VAL A 228 -35.53 -28.40 36.00
CA VAL A 228 -36.60 -28.09 36.93
C VAL A 228 -36.92 -29.36 37.68
N LEU A 229 -36.82 -29.30 39.00
CA LEU A 229 -37.21 -30.39 39.87
C LEU A 229 -38.70 -30.17 40.21
N LYS A 230 -39.50 -31.18 39.97
CA LYS A 230 -40.94 -31.22 40.28
C LYS A 230 -41.19 -32.34 41.26
N GLY A 231 -41.98 -32.08 42.29
CA GLY A 231 -42.36 -33.09 43.29
C GLY A 231 -42.48 -32.56 44.68
N ASP A 232 -42.86 -33.43 45.62
CA ASP A 232 -42.91 -33.09 47.03
C ASP A 232 -41.51 -33.25 47.63
N PHE A 233 -40.89 -32.11 47.92
CA PHE A 233 -39.59 -32.08 48.59
C PHE A 233 -39.83 -31.90 50.11
N PRO A 234 -39.23 -32.73 50.98
CA PRO A 234 -39.31 -32.54 52.42
C PRO A 234 -38.66 -31.21 52.78
N THR A 235 -39.37 -30.41 53.55
CA THR A 235 -38.88 -29.09 54.00
C THR A 235 -37.93 -29.19 55.20
N HIS A 236 -37.92 -30.34 55.90
CA HIS A 236 -37.09 -30.57 57.06
C HIS A 236 -36.41 -31.96 56.94
N ASP A 237 -35.24 -32.07 57.50
CA ASP A 237 -34.53 -33.35 57.63
C ASP A 237 -35.08 -34.23 58.76
N ALA A 238 -34.53 -35.43 58.99
CA ALA A 238 -34.94 -36.35 60.05
C ALA A 238 -34.73 -35.80 61.49
N ASP A 239 -33.87 -34.78 61.61
CA ASP A 239 -33.55 -34.10 62.88
C ASP A 239 -34.36 -32.82 63.08
N GLY A 240 -35.25 -32.44 62.11
CA GLY A 240 -36.12 -31.31 62.19
C GLY A 240 -35.50 -29.98 61.73
N ASN A 241 -34.32 -29.99 61.08
CA ASN A 241 -33.70 -28.80 60.54
C ASN A 241 -34.25 -28.52 59.12
N GLU A 242 -34.36 -27.26 58.74
CA GLU A 242 -34.79 -26.84 57.41
C GLU A 242 -33.74 -27.23 56.39
N ILE A 243 -34.16 -27.90 55.28
CA ILE A 243 -33.26 -28.35 54.22
C ILE A 243 -33.05 -27.24 53.22
N ASP A 244 -31.82 -26.72 53.08
CA ASP A 244 -31.46 -25.76 52.02
C ASP A 244 -31.12 -26.49 50.73
N TYR A 245 -32.07 -26.48 49.80
CA TYR A 245 -31.90 -27.06 48.48
C TYR A 245 -31.05 -26.21 47.53
N ASN A 246 -30.78 -24.93 47.81
CA ASN A 246 -30.04 -24.05 46.90
C ASN A 246 -28.55 -24.49 46.77
N GLY A 247 -27.97 -25.13 47.76
CA GLY A 247 -26.60 -25.67 47.72
C GLY A 247 -26.49 -27.13 47.26
N MET A 248 -27.61 -27.91 47.26
CA MET A 248 -27.58 -29.34 46.94
C MET A 248 -27.52 -29.65 45.44
N PHE A 249 -27.99 -28.73 44.60
CA PHE A 249 -28.13 -28.94 43.15
C PHE A 249 -27.20 -28.05 42.36
N GLU A 250 -25.89 -28.15 42.62
CA GLU A 250 -24.91 -27.42 41.79
C GLU A 250 -24.89 -27.97 40.37
N SER A 251 -25.08 -27.06 39.40
CA SER A 251 -25.03 -27.36 37.97
C SER A 251 -23.58 -27.34 37.49
N SER A 252 -22.86 -28.44 37.64
CA SER A 252 -21.51 -28.63 37.10
C SER A 252 -21.44 -29.76 36.07
N ALA A 253 -20.45 -29.76 35.19
CA ALA A 253 -20.25 -30.83 34.24
C ALA A 253 -19.96 -32.14 34.96
N GLY A 254 -20.86 -33.12 34.90
CA GLY A 254 -20.72 -34.42 35.55
C GLY A 254 -21.34 -34.51 36.98
N SER A 255 -22.04 -33.48 37.48
CA SER A 255 -22.77 -33.57 38.73
C SER A 255 -23.92 -34.57 38.62
N LEU A 256 -23.95 -35.52 39.56
CA LEU A 256 -25.03 -36.50 39.71
C LEU A 256 -25.95 -36.02 40.84
N TRP A 257 -27.25 -35.83 40.49
CA TRP A 257 -28.23 -35.40 41.48
C TRP A 257 -28.97 -36.64 42.01
N MET A 258 -28.99 -36.79 43.31
CA MET A 258 -29.89 -37.75 43.96
C MET A 258 -31.18 -37.01 44.30
N ILE A 259 -32.29 -37.46 43.72
CA ILE A 259 -33.61 -36.87 43.93
C ILE A 259 -34.44 -37.77 44.83
N PRO A 260 -35.36 -37.22 45.66
CA PRO A 260 -36.27 -37.98 46.49
C PRO A 260 -37.20 -38.87 45.64
N GLU A 261 -37.69 -39.96 46.26
CA GLU A 261 -38.68 -40.83 45.61
C GLU A 261 -39.97 -40.06 45.29
N GLY A 262 -40.43 -40.09 44.05
CA GLY A 262 -41.60 -39.38 43.57
C GLY A 262 -41.32 -37.96 43.04
N ALA A 263 -40.08 -37.49 43.05
CA ALA A 263 -39.67 -36.28 42.34
C ALA A 263 -39.27 -36.58 40.89
N ASP A 264 -39.57 -35.65 39.99
CA ASP A 264 -39.22 -35.74 38.57
C ASP A 264 -38.30 -34.58 38.15
N VAL A 265 -37.39 -34.89 37.21
CA VAL A 265 -36.44 -33.88 36.65
C VAL A 265 -36.84 -33.59 35.23
N GLU A 266 -37.35 -32.41 35.00
CA GLU A 266 -37.63 -31.92 33.63
C GLU A 266 -36.45 -31.06 33.18
N GLU A 267 -35.82 -31.45 32.04
CA GLU A 267 -34.84 -30.60 31.38
C GLU A 267 -35.57 -29.61 30.47
N LEU A 268 -35.31 -28.31 30.65
CA LEU A 268 -35.84 -27.29 29.74
C LEU A 268 -35.21 -27.45 28.34
N GLY A 269 -36.05 -27.38 27.32
CA GLY A 269 -35.64 -27.51 25.92
C GLY A 269 -34.52 -26.52 25.55
N GLN A 270 -33.61 -26.97 24.69
CA GLN A 270 -32.57 -26.09 24.13
C GLN A 270 -33.20 -25.10 23.17
N ALA A 271 -32.87 -23.81 23.28
CA ALA A 271 -33.24 -22.85 22.26
C ALA A 271 -32.41 -23.12 20.99
N ASP A 272 -33.07 -23.10 19.86
CA ASP A 272 -32.40 -23.23 18.57
C ASP A 272 -31.63 -21.94 18.23
N ILE A 273 -30.30 -22.04 18.18
CA ILE A 273 -29.42 -20.92 17.82
C ILE A 273 -29.24 -20.77 16.30
N SER A 274 -29.79 -21.69 15.50
CA SER A 274 -29.63 -21.68 14.03
C SER A 274 -30.24 -20.43 13.40
N GLY A 275 -31.40 -19.98 13.91
CA GLY A 275 -32.04 -18.73 13.47
C GLY A 275 -31.16 -17.50 13.72
N ILE A 276 -30.47 -17.43 14.86
CA ILE A 276 -29.57 -16.32 15.18
C ILE A 276 -28.31 -16.35 14.28
N LEU A 277 -27.77 -17.53 13.99
CA LEU A 277 -26.65 -17.68 13.08
C LEU A 277 -27.01 -17.23 11.66
N GLN A 278 -28.22 -17.56 11.19
CA GLN A 278 -28.72 -17.09 9.90
C GLN A 278 -28.92 -15.58 9.88
N ALA A 279 -29.46 -14.99 10.94
CA ALA A 279 -29.63 -13.55 11.06
C ALA A 279 -28.28 -12.80 11.04
N VAL A 280 -27.27 -13.26 11.79
CA VAL A 280 -25.90 -12.69 11.74
C VAL A 280 -25.32 -12.75 10.31
N ARG A 281 -25.50 -13.88 9.62
CA ARG A 281 -25.01 -14.01 8.23
C ARG A 281 -25.75 -13.06 7.29
N ALA A 282 -27.07 -12.90 7.44
CA ALA A 282 -27.85 -11.96 6.64
C ALA A 282 -27.41 -10.50 6.88
N ASP A 283 -27.19 -10.11 8.13
CA ASP A 283 -26.70 -8.77 8.46
C ASP A 283 -25.30 -8.49 7.89
N ILE A 284 -24.40 -9.49 7.88
CA ILE A 284 -23.09 -9.39 7.23
C ILE A 284 -23.25 -9.29 5.70
N GLN A 285 -24.20 -10.00 5.11
CA GLN A 285 -24.50 -9.90 3.67
C GLN A 285 -25.05 -8.51 3.32
N ASP A 286 -25.93 -7.95 4.15
CA ASP A 286 -26.40 -6.58 3.98
C ASP A 286 -25.24 -5.58 4.01
N PHE A 287 -24.35 -5.70 4.99
CA PHE A 287 -23.15 -4.87 5.10
C PHE A 287 -22.24 -5.02 3.86
N ALA A 288 -22.01 -6.25 3.42
CA ALA A 288 -21.23 -6.55 2.22
C ALA A 288 -21.84 -5.88 0.97
N ALA A 289 -23.17 -5.97 0.81
CA ALA A 289 -23.90 -5.40 -0.31
C ALA A 289 -23.82 -3.88 -0.34
N VAL A 290 -24.12 -3.20 0.79
CA VAL A 290 -24.12 -1.72 0.84
C VAL A 290 -22.72 -1.13 0.76
N THR A 291 -21.70 -1.83 1.28
CA THR A 291 -20.29 -1.43 1.15
C THR A 291 -19.65 -1.84 -0.18
N ARG A 292 -20.37 -2.56 -1.05
CA ARG A 292 -19.84 -3.15 -2.29
C ARG A 292 -18.57 -3.97 -2.06
N THR A 293 -18.51 -4.67 -0.93
CA THR A 293 -17.36 -5.51 -0.59
C THR A 293 -17.75 -6.97 -0.81
N PRO A 294 -17.03 -7.72 -1.67
CA PRO A 294 -17.40 -9.10 -1.97
C PRO A 294 -17.44 -9.98 -0.73
N MET A 295 -18.42 -10.89 -0.67
CA MET A 295 -18.69 -11.70 0.52
C MET A 295 -17.53 -12.59 0.96
N HIS A 296 -16.63 -12.99 0.04
CA HIS A 296 -15.44 -13.78 0.37
C HIS A 296 -14.41 -13.05 1.26
N TYR A 297 -14.49 -11.72 1.37
CA TYR A 297 -13.70 -10.95 2.36
C TYR A 297 -14.19 -11.18 3.78
N PHE A 298 -15.49 -11.48 3.97
CA PHE A 298 -16.11 -11.66 5.28
C PHE A 298 -16.21 -13.14 5.66
N THR A 299 -16.47 -14.01 4.69
CA THR A 299 -16.61 -15.46 4.90
C THR A 299 -15.84 -16.21 3.81
N PRO A 300 -14.68 -16.84 4.15
CA PRO A 300 -13.86 -17.56 3.16
C PRO A 300 -14.56 -18.75 2.48
N GLU A 301 -15.60 -19.31 3.11
CA GLU A 301 -16.33 -20.47 2.61
C GLU A 301 -17.24 -20.18 1.39
N GLY A 302 -17.38 -18.93 0.99
CA GLY A 302 -18.23 -18.51 -0.14
C GLY A 302 -17.68 -18.82 -1.54
N ALA A 303 -16.57 -19.54 -1.67
CA ALA A 303 -15.87 -19.77 -2.94
C ALA A 303 -16.53 -20.77 -3.90
N ASN A 304 -17.71 -21.34 -3.58
CA ASN A 304 -18.42 -22.31 -4.42
C ASN A 304 -19.34 -21.67 -5.47
N GLY A 305 -19.15 -20.38 -5.78
CA GLY A 305 -19.83 -19.73 -6.91
C GLY A 305 -19.17 -20.05 -8.24
N SER A 306 -19.95 -19.96 -9.35
CA SER A 306 -19.37 -20.02 -10.70
C SER A 306 -18.32 -18.93 -10.88
N ALA A 307 -17.34 -19.14 -11.77
CA ALA A 307 -16.32 -18.14 -12.09
C ALA A 307 -16.94 -16.79 -12.50
N GLU A 308 -18.05 -16.82 -13.23
CA GLU A 308 -18.84 -15.64 -13.62
C GLU A 308 -19.45 -14.92 -12.40
N GLY A 309 -20.01 -15.66 -11.43
CA GLY A 309 -20.56 -15.07 -10.21
C GLY A 309 -19.49 -14.43 -9.34
N ALA A 310 -18.30 -15.03 -9.28
CA ALA A 310 -17.16 -14.46 -8.58
C ALA A 310 -16.63 -13.18 -9.28
N GLN A 311 -16.69 -13.13 -10.62
CA GLN A 311 -16.32 -11.95 -11.40
C GLN A 311 -17.30 -10.80 -11.18
N LEU A 312 -18.60 -11.04 -11.29
CA LEU A 312 -19.64 -10.05 -11.02
C LEU A 312 -19.57 -9.49 -9.58
N ALA A 313 -19.28 -10.36 -8.61
CA ALA A 313 -19.11 -9.92 -7.23
C ALA A 313 -17.89 -8.99 -7.03
N ARG A 314 -16.83 -9.16 -7.84
CA ARG A 314 -15.64 -8.28 -7.81
C ARG A 314 -15.86 -6.94 -8.49
N GLU A 315 -16.71 -6.90 -9.52
CA GLU A 315 -16.96 -5.70 -10.35
C GLU A 315 -17.39 -4.49 -9.52
N GLY A 316 -18.30 -4.68 -8.57
CA GLY A 316 -18.76 -3.61 -7.68
C GLY A 316 -17.65 -2.99 -6.82
N LEU A 317 -16.67 -3.79 -6.39
CA LEU A 317 -15.50 -3.31 -5.65
C LEU A 317 -14.49 -2.61 -6.57
N VAL A 318 -14.32 -3.10 -7.81
CA VAL A 318 -13.44 -2.49 -8.80
C VAL A 318 -13.92 -1.09 -9.14
N PHE A 319 -15.17 -0.92 -9.53
CA PHE A 319 -15.76 0.42 -9.80
C PHE A 319 -15.66 1.35 -8.61
N LYS A 320 -15.85 0.84 -7.39
CA LYS A 320 -15.67 1.62 -6.18
C LYS A 320 -14.22 2.09 -6.02
N ALA A 321 -13.26 1.20 -6.22
CA ALA A 321 -11.84 1.53 -6.13
C ALA A 321 -11.42 2.54 -7.21
N GLU A 322 -11.91 2.38 -8.44
CA GLU A 322 -11.66 3.32 -9.55
C GLU A 322 -12.22 4.72 -9.27
N ASP A 323 -13.43 4.83 -8.69
CA ASP A 323 -13.96 6.12 -8.23
C ASP A 323 -13.07 6.75 -7.17
N ARG A 324 -12.55 5.97 -6.22
CA ARG A 324 -11.63 6.48 -5.19
C ARG A 324 -10.28 6.89 -5.78
N ILE A 325 -9.76 6.14 -6.73
CA ILE A 325 -8.55 6.47 -7.51
C ILE A 325 -8.73 7.80 -8.24
N ALA A 326 -9.84 7.98 -8.95
CA ALA A 326 -10.13 9.22 -9.66
C ALA A 326 -10.18 10.44 -8.72
N ARG A 327 -10.69 10.27 -7.49
CA ARG A 327 -10.77 11.34 -6.48
C ARG A 327 -9.41 11.72 -5.89
N VAL A 328 -8.50 10.76 -5.69
CA VAL A 328 -7.19 11.02 -5.08
C VAL A 328 -6.13 11.43 -6.09
N SER A 329 -6.32 11.13 -7.39
CA SER A 329 -5.36 11.43 -8.44
C SER A 329 -4.94 12.91 -8.49
N PRO A 330 -5.85 13.91 -8.46
CA PRO A 330 -5.45 15.31 -8.44
C PRO A 330 -4.62 15.69 -7.20
N GLY A 331 -4.92 15.08 -6.05
CA GLY A 331 -4.15 15.29 -4.83
C GLY A 331 -2.71 14.81 -4.97
N TRP A 332 -2.49 13.63 -5.53
CA TRP A 332 -1.14 13.11 -5.77
C TRP A 332 -0.38 13.89 -6.83
N SER A 333 -1.05 14.35 -7.90
CA SER A 333 -0.46 15.31 -8.85
C SER A 333 0.02 16.57 -8.13
N LYS A 334 -0.82 17.12 -7.22
CA LYS A 334 -0.46 18.31 -6.44
C LYS A 334 0.72 18.07 -5.50
N VAL A 335 0.79 16.93 -4.81
CA VAL A 335 1.92 16.56 -3.95
C VAL A 335 3.22 16.52 -4.76
N MET A 336 3.21 15.87 -5.93
CA MET A 336 4.40 15.80 -6.79
C MET A 336 4.77 17.17 -7.36
N SER A 337 3.81 17.99 -7.76
CA SER A 337 4.04 19.37 -8.19
C SER A 337 4.75 20.19 -7.09
N LEU A 338 4.28 20.12 -5.85
CA LEU A 338 4.92 20.80 -4.72
C LEU A 338 6.36 20.31 -4.48
N LEU A 339 6.61 18.99 -4.61
CA LEU A 339 7.96 18.43 -4.50
C LEU A 339 8.89 19.02 -5.57
N PHE A 340 8.47 19.06 -6.82
CA PHE A 340 9.27 19.63 -7.92
C PHE A 340 9.45 21.14 -7.80
N ARG A 341 8.46 21.88 -7.32
CA ARG A 341 8.58 23.32 -7.06
C ARG A 341 9.61 23.61 -5.96
N TRP A 342 9.64 22.81 -4.89
CA TRP A 342 10.68 22.90 -3.87
C TRP A 342 12.09 22.66 -4.43
N MET A 343 12.21 21.86 -5.50
CA MET A 343 13.47 21.59 -6.21
C MET A 343 13.79 22.62 -7.30
N GLY A 344 12.87 23.53 -7.62
CA GLY A 344 13.02 24.52 -8.69
C GLY A 344 12.81 23.95 -10.10
N ASP A 345 12.22 22.76 -10.23
CA ASP A 345 11.89 22.13 -11.52
C ASP A 345 10.46 22.47 -11.95
N GLU A 346 10.30 23.64 -12.55
CA GLU A 346 8.99 24.15 -12.99
C GLU A 346 8.39 23.30 -14.13
N THR A 347 9.22 22.66 -14.95
CA THR A 347 8.75 21.82 -16.08
C THR A 347 8.01 20.60 -15.54
N ARG A 348 8.60 19.88 -14.57
CA ARG A 348 7.97 18.72 -13.93
C ARG A 348 6.87 19.11 -12.95
N ALA A 349 6.90 20.34 -12.44
CA ALA A 349 5.89 20.87 -11.53
C ALA A 349 4.56 21.23 -12.20
N ALA A 350 4.51 21.29 -13.55
CA ALA A 350 3.33 21.67 -14.31
C ALA A 350 2.17 20.69 -14.07
N LEU A 351 1.13 21.14 -13.35
CA LEU A 351 0.00 20.30 -12.94
C LEU A 351 -0.81 19.72 -14.10
N LEU A 352 -0.86 20.42 -15.24
CA LEU A 352 -1.64 19.98 -16.41
C LEU A 352 -1.06 18.72 -17.05
N ASP A 353 0.25 18.53 -16.92
CA ASP A 353 0.98 17.42 -17.53
C ASP A 353 1.32 16.32 -16.49
N LEU A 354 0.98 16.56 -15.22
CA LEU A 354 1.35 15.68 -14.12
C LEU A 354 0.20 14.72 -13.77
N GLU A 355 0.39 13.43 -14.05
CA GLU A 355 -0.61 12.39 -13.86
C GLU A 355 -0.03 11.20 -13.10
N PRO A 356 -0.69 10.73 -12.00
CA PRO A 356 -0.29 9.48 -11.35
C PRO A 356 -0.69 8.27 -12.18
N LEU A 357 0.24 7.35 -12.39
CA LEU A 357 0.04 6.08 -13.06
C LEU A 357 -0.37 5.03 -12.02
N TRP A 358 -1.61 4.58 -12.08
CA TRP A 358 -2.14 3.60 -11.14
C TRP A 358 -1.96 2.17 -11.65
N LYS A 359 -1.68 1.25 -10.73
CA LYS A 359 -1.84 -0.17 -11.04
C LYS A 359 -3.34 -0.47 -11.21
N PRO A 360 -3.73 -1.38 -12.12
CA PRO A 360 -5.12 -1.73 -12.33
C PRO A 360 -5.81 -2.14 -11.01
N ALA A 361 -7.00 -1.56 -10.75
CA ALA A 361 -7.81 -1.90 -9.58
C ALA A 361 -8.32 -3.35 -9.65
N GLU A 362 -8.56 -3.86 -10.85
CA GLU A 362 -8.88 -5.25 -11.08
C GLU A 362 -7.62 -6.11 -11.08
N ARG A 363 -7.63 -7.17 -10.27
CA ARG A 363 -6.52 -8.14 -10.17
C ARG A 363 -6.96 -9.47 -10.73
N TYR A 364 -6.34 -9.86 -11.81
CA TYR A 364 -6.52 -11.17 -12.44
C TYR A 364 -5.52 -12.18 -11.87
N SER A 365 -5.91 -13.44 -11.81
CA SER A 365 -4.98 -14.53 -11.49
C SER A 365 -3.89 -14.66 -12.57
N MET A 366 -2.76 -15.26 -12.22
CA MET A 366 -1.67 -15.46 -13.17
C MET A 366 -2.12 -16.27 -14.41
N SER A 367 -3.03 -17.25 -14.23
CA SER A 367 -3.59 -18.06 -15.32
C SER A 367 -4.50 -17.24 -16.23
N GLU A 368 -5.37 -16.39 -15.67
CA GLU A 368 -6.23 -15.50 -16.47
C GLU A 368 -5.40 -14.51 -17.29
N ARG A 369 -4.34 -13.94 -16.70
CA ARG A 369 -3.41 -13.05 -17.41
C ARG A 369 -2.64 -13.76 -18.50
N ALA A 370 -2.16 -14.97 -18.25
CA ALA A 370 -1.47 -15.79 -19.25
C ALA A 370 -2.37 -16.16 -20.43
N ASP A 371 -3.63 -16.54 -20.16
CA ASP A 371 -4.63 -16.84 -21.18
C ASP A 371 -4.97 -15.60 -22.03
N ALA A 372 -5.24 -14.46 -21.37
CA ALA A 372 -5.47 -13.19 -22.06
C ALA A 372 -4.25 -12.78 -22.91
N ASN A 373 -3.03 -12.87 -22.36
CA ASN A 373 -1.80 -12.52 -23.06
C ASN A 373 -1.57 -13.40 -24.32
N SER A 374 -1.98 -14.67 -24.28
CA SER A 374 -1.88 -15.56 -25.43
C SER A 374 -2.90 -15.24 -26.54
N LYS A 375 -4.07 -14.70 -26.17
CA LYS A 375 -5.17 -14.35 -27.09
C LYS A 375 -5.00 -13.00 -27.76
N PHE A 376 -4.33 -12.04 -27.10
CA PHE A 376 -4.15 -10.67 -27.56
C PHE A 376 -2.74 -10.41 -28.12
N GLN A 377 -2.23 -11.31 -28.97
CA GLN A 377 -0.89 -11.18 -29.54
C GLN A 377 -0.74 -10.00 -30.53
N ASP A 378 -1.83 -9.52 -31.12
CA ASP A 378 -1.87 -8.39 -32.06
C ASP A 378 -1.67 -7.02 -31.37
N ILE A 379 -1.83 -6.97 -30.02
CA ILE A 379 -1.55 -5.73 -29.27
C ILE A 379 -0.04 -5.56 -29.13
N PRO A 380 0.52 -4.35 -29.35
CA PRO A 380 1.94 -4.08 -29.16
C PRO A 380 2.41 -4.57 -27.79
N PHE A 381 3.63 -5.13 -27.75
CA PHE A 381 4.18 -5.80 -26.55
C PHE A 381 4.05 -4.93 -25.30
N ARG A 382 4.45 -3.67 -25.38
CA ARG A 382 4.42 -2.72 -24.27
C ARG A 382 3.01 -2.51 -23.72
N SER A 383 2.04 -2.20 -24.59
CA SER A 383 0.65 -2.04 -24.21
C SER A 383 0.04 -3.31 -23.64
N ARG A 384 0.41 -4.48 -24.17
CA ARG A 384 -0.02 -5.79 -23.67
C ARG A 384 0.53 -6.09 -22.29
N MET A 385 1.81 -5.79 -22.03
CA MET A 385 2.43 -5.98 -20.71
C MET A 385 1.85 -5.00 -19.67
N ALA A 386 1.53 -3.77 -20.07
CA ALA A 386 0.89 -2.80 -19.19
C ALA A 386 -0.55 -3.20 -18.84
N LEU A 387 -1.39 -3.49 -19.85
CA LEU A 387 -2.82 -3.73 -19.68
C LEU A 387 -3.12 -5.14 -19.13
N ILE A 388 -2.51 -6.17 -19.73
CA ILE A 388 -2.79 -7.58 -19.39
C ILE A 388 -1.81 -8.09 -18.35
N GLY A 389 -0.53 -7.83 -18.54
CA GLY A 389 0.53 -8.22 -17.61
C GLY A 389 0.46 -7.49 -16.27
N GLN A 390 -0.11 -6.29 -16.24
CA GLN A 390 -0.17 -5.40 -15.07
C GLN A 390 1.22 -5.07 -14.51
N PHE A 391 2.23 -5.01 -15.38
CA PHE A 391 3.59 -4.62 -15.02
C PHE A 391 3.71 -3.09 -15.00
N SER A 392 4.58 -2.60 -14.13
CA SER A 392 4.93 -1.18 -14.11
C SER A 392 5.78 -0.81 -15.34
N PRO A 393 5.80 0.47 -15.76
CA PRO A 393 6.62 0.91 -16.89
C PRO A 393 8.09 0.46 -16.80
N ALA A 394 8.69 0.55 -15.61
CA ALA A 394 10.09 0.12 -15.42
C ALA A 394 10.31 -1.39 -15.56
N GLU A 395 9.34 -2.21 -15.14
CA GLU A 395 9.39 -3.66 -15.36
C GLU A 395 9.25 -3.99 -16.85
N ILE A 396 8.43 -3.22 -17.57
CA ILE A 396 8.25 -3.38 -19.02
C ILE A 396 9.54 -3.00 -19.78
N ASP A 397 10.21 -1.92 -19.39
CA ASP A 397 11.50 -1.50 -19.97
C ASP A 397 12.55 -2.59 -19.81
N GLU A 398 12.64 -3.20 -18.61
CA GLU A 398 13.55 -4.32 -18.37
C GLU A 398 13.21 -5.54 -19.23
N MET A 399 11.93 -5.87 -19.38
CA MET A 399 11.47 -6.96 -20.25
C MET A 399 11.77 -6.70 -21.73
N GLU A 400 11.66 -5.46 -22.19
CA GLU A 400 12.00 -5.08 -23.57
C GLU A 400 13.49 -5.21 -23.83
N MET A 401 14.34 -4.79 -22.88
CA MET A 401 15.80 -4.97 -22.98
C MET A 401 16.18 -6.45 -23.01
N GLN A 402 15.60 -7.27 -22.15
CA GLN A 402 15.84 -8.72 -22.13
C GLN A 402 15.40 -9.37 -23.45
N ARG A 403 14.24 -9.02 -23.96
CA ARG A 403 13.71 -9.54 -25.22
C ARG A 403 14.56 -9.13 -26.42
N ALA A 404 15.06 -7.89 -26.47
CA ALA A 404 15.99 -7.45 -27.50
C ALA A 404 17.29 -8.26 -27.47
N GLY A 405 17.82 -8.52 -26.26
CA GLY A 405 18.98 -9.38 -26.08
C GLY A 405 18.76 -10.83 -26.54
N GLU A 406 17.60 -11.42 -26.21
CA GLU A 406 17.22 -12.77 -26.67
C GLU A 406 17.07 -12.85 -28.20
N THR A 407 16.51 -11.82 -28.84
CA THR A 407 16.35 -11.74 -30.30
C THR A 407 17.71 -11.71 -30.97
N LEU A 408 18.64 -10.86 -30.52
CA LEU A 408 20.00 -10.77 -31.05
C LEU A 408 20.78 -12.07 -30.88
N LEU A 409 20.65 -12.74 -29.74
CA LEU A 409 21.24 -14.05 -29.50
C LEU A 409 20.69 -15.11 -30.44
N THR A 410 19.39 -15.11 -30.66
CA THR A 410 18.72 -16.07 -31.56
C THR A 410 19.14 -15.84 -33.01
N GLU A 411 19.25 -14.60 -33.47
CA GLU A 411 19.73 -14.25 -34.82
C GLU A 411 21.19 -14.64 -35.00
N ALA A 412 22.03 -14.41 -34.00
CA ALA A 412 23.43 -14.80 -34.02
C ALA A 412 23.61 -16.34 -34.07
N LEU A 413 22.81 -17.10 -33.33
CA LEU A 413 22.84 -18.57 -33.30
C LEU A 413 22.29 -19.22 -34.58
N LEU A 414 21.31 -18.58 -35.24
CA LEU A 414 20.70 -19.12 -36.47
C LEU A 414 21.46 -18.75 -37.73
N GLY A 415 22.53 -17.95 -37.65
CA GLY A 415 23.36 -17.56 -38.78
C GLY A 415 22.58 -16.75 -39.84
N VAL A 416 21.50 -16.07 -39.46
CA VAL A 416 20.74 -15.20 -40.35
C VAL A 416 21.60 -13.95 -40.59
N PRO A 417 21.96 -13.60 -41.86
CA PRO A 417 22.65 -12.34 -42.10
C PRO A 417 21.79 -11.19 -41.62
N ALA A 418 22.36 -10.27 -40.87
CA ALA A 418 21.70 -9.06 -40.45
C ALA A 418 20.98 -8.44 -41.64
N GLY A 419 19.65 -8.28 -41.54
CA GLY A 419 18.85 -7.56 -42.55
C GLY A 419 19.41 -6.14 -42.74
N PRO A 420 19.07 -5.44 -43.86
CA PRO A 420 19.60 -4.10 -44.11
C PRO A 420 19.35 -3.24 -42.89
N ALA A 421 20.41 -2.58 -42.42
CA ALA A 421 20.33 -1.66 -41.30
C ALA A 421 19.15 -0.70 -41.52
N ILE A 422 18.25 -0.64 -40.59
CA ILE A 422 17.23 0.43 -40.54
C ILE A 422 18.05 1.71 -40.42
N GLU A 423 18.02 2.54 -41.49
CA GLU A 423 18.63 3.86 -41.43
C GLU A 423 18.06 4.59 -40.21
N ALA A 424 18.94 4.95 -39.30
CA ALA A 424 18.61 5.85 -38.21
C ALA A 424 18.02 7.15 -38.78
N PRO A 425 16.98 7.73 -38.21
CA PRO A 425 16.48 9.02 -38.62
C PRO A 425 17.61 10.03 -38.53
N SER A 426 17.92 10.63 -39.70
CA SER A 426 18.84 11.74 -39.78
C SER A 426 18.12 12.97 -39.27
N ASP A 427 18.36 13.32 -38.01
CA ASP A 427 18.42 14.71 -37.58
C ASP A 427 19.02 14.80 -36.18
N GLY A 428 20.13 15.34 -36.16
CA GLY A 428 20.91 16.21 -35.30
C GLY A 428 20.61 16.26 -33.80
N GLU A 429 20.66 15.15 -33.05
CA GLU A 429 20.92 15.21 -31.60
C GLU A 429 22.20 14.49 -31.27
N GLN A 430 23.15 15.26 -30.77
CA GLN A 430 24.41 14.77 -30.22
C GLN A 430 24.10 13.97 -28.96
N VAL A 431 23.97 12.65 -29.06
CA VAL A 431 24.21 11.78 -27.93
C VAL A 431 25.62 12.08 -27.44
N VAL A 432 25.73 12.76 -26.33
CA VAL A 432 27.01 13.01 -25.66
C VAL A 432 27.57 11.65 -25.27
N ASN A 433 28.48 11.12 -26.10
CA ASN A 433 29.21 9.91 -25.83
C ASN A 433 30.15 10.14 -24.64
N VAL A 434 29.73 9.76 -23.44
CA VAL A 434 30.50 9.86 -22.21
C VAL A 434 31.75 8.92 -22.24
N PHE A 435 31.84 8.05 -23.23
CA PHE A 435 32.91 7.03 -23.35
C PHE A 435 33.76 7.23 -24.63
N ARG A 436 34.29 8.43 -24.84
CA ARG A 436 35.11 8.75 -26.00
C ARG A 436 36.59 8.40 -25.89
N ASP A 437 37.07 7.96 -24.70
CA ASP A 437 38.50 7.89 -24.44
C ASP A 437 39.14 6.53 -24.74
N ILE A 438 38.33 5.47 -24.88
CA ILE A 438 38.86 4.12 -25.19
C ILE A 438 38.12 3.54 -26.39
N ALA A 439 38.88 3.12 -27.40
CA ALA A 439 38.42 2.53 -28.65
C ALA A 439 39.03 1.17 -28.92
N ASN A 440 38.49 0.42 -29.87
CA ASN A 440 39.12 -0.82 -30.33
C ASN A 440 40.54 -0.55 -30.85
N GLY A 441 41.51 -1.29 -30.38
CA GLY A 441 42.93 -1.12 -30.70
C GLY A 441 43.72 -0.34 -29.65
N ASP A 442 43.06 0.37 -28.71
CA ASP A 442 43.76 1.07 -27.63
C ASP A 442 44.43 0.11 -26.65
N VAL A 443 45.55 0.57 -26.12
CA VAL A 443 46.27 -0.15 -25.04
C VAL A 443 45.71 0.31 -23.70
N VAL A 444 45.36 -0.64 -22.85
CA VAL A 444 44.75 -0.39 -21.56
C VAL A 444 45.39 -1.22 -20.46
N GLU A 445 45.39 -0.65 -19.26
CA GLU A 445 45.69 -1.37 -18.03
C GLU A 445 44.38 -1.83 -17.39
N PHE A 446 44.35 -3.08 -16.92
CA PHE A 446 43.22 -3.72 -16.26
C PHE A 446 43.71 -4.69 -15.18
N ALA A 447 42.78 -5.28 -14.42
CA ALA A 447 43.13 -6.10 -13.24
C ALA A 447 44.10 -7.23 -13.48
N GLN A 448 44.20 -7.74 -14.72
CA GLN A 448 45.08 -8.84 -15.11
C GLN A 448 46.38 -8.39 -15.86
N GLY A 449 46.60 -7.06 -15.93
CA GLY A 449 47.81 -6.50 -16.55
C GLY A 449 47.52 -5.51 -17.67
N ILE A 450 48.40 -5.51 -18.70
CA ILE A 450 48.25 -4.62 -19.88
C ILE A 450 47.71 -5.43 -21.04
N GLY A 451 46.87 -4.83 -21.85
CA GLY A 451 46.30 -5.48 -23.02
C GLY A 451 45.77 -4.50 -24.05
N GLN A 452 45.40 -5.03 -25.20
CA GLN A 452 44.78 -4.25 -26.27
C GLN A 452 43.29 -4.53 -26.35
N VAL A 453 42.47 -3.49 -26.44
CA VAL A 453 41.01 -3.57 -26.60
C VAL A 453 40.69 -4.16 -27.97
N GLU A 454 40.04 -5.31 -28.00
CA GLU A 454 39.57 -5.97 -29.20
C GLU A 454 38.16 -5.63 -29.56
N HIS A 455 37.27 -5.55 -28.56
CA HIS A 455 35.87 -5.31 -28.79
C HIS A 455 35.19 -4.60 -27.60
N ILE A 456 34.33 -3.62 -27.89
CA ILE A 456 33.54 -2.90 -26.92
C ILE A 456 32.06 -3.15 -27.23
N MET A 457 31.30 -3.62 -26.24
CA MET A 457 29.87 -3.91 -26.36
C MET A 457 29.07 -3.03 -25.39
N THR A 458 28.30 -2.09 -25.93
CA THR A 458 27.48 -1.12 -25.16
C THR A 458 26.16 -1.69 -24.67
N GLY A 459 25.80 -2.92 -25.05
CA GLY A 459 24.59 -3.61 -24.59
C GLY A 459 24.71 -5.12 -24.88
N GLY A 460 24.08 -5.94 -24.03
CA GLY A 460 24.08 -7.39 -24.15
C GLY A 460 25.19 -8.09 -23.34
N VAL A 461 25.45 -9.35 -23.66
CA VAL A 461 26.41 -10.21 -22.92
C VAL A 461 27.58 -10.50 -23.81
N LEU A 462 28.79 -10.15 -23.36
CA LEU A 462 30.05 -10.51 -24.00
C LEU A 462 30.51 -11.87 -23.44
N GLY A 463 30.42 -12.90 -24.24
CA GLY A 463 31.00 -14.23 -23.94
C GLY A 463 32.42 -14.33 -24.47
N ILE A 464 33.33 -14.97 -23.72
CA ILE A 464 34.69 -15.26 -24.16
C ILE A 464 34.73 -16.69 -24.70
N GLU A 465 35.13 -16.85 -25.96
CA GLU A 465 35.18 -18.14 -26.63
C GLU A 465 36.08 -19.11 -25.86
N GLY A 466 35.52 -20.26 -25.48
CA GLY A 466 36.23 -21.30 -24.72
C GLY A 466 36.22 -21.15 -23.19
N SER A 467 35.44 -20.20 -22.65
CA SER A 467 35.21 -20.07 -21.20
C SER A 467 33.74 -19.97 -20.88
N ASP A 468 33.33 -20.41 -19.66
CA ASP A 468 31.99 -20.25 -19.12
C ASP A 468 31.74 -18.81 -18.58
N PHE A 469 32.64 -17.90 -18.88
CA PHE A 469 32.61 -16.53 -18.34
C PHE A 469 31.97 -15.58 -19.33
N ALA A 470 30.95 -14.87 -18.87
CA ALA A 470 30.24 -13.86 -19.65
C ALA A 470 30.04 -12.57 -18.84
N ILE A 471 30.27 -11.41 -19.46
CA ILE A 471 30.07 -10.10 -18.84
C ILE A 471 28.94 -9.36 -19.55
N THR A 472 28.01 -8.85 -18.78
CA THR A 472 26.92 -8.03 -19.31
C THR A 472 27.36 -6.58 -19.39
N GLY A 473 27.37 -6.01 -20.60
CA GLY A 473 27.60 -4.60 -20.86
C GLY A 473 26.29 -3.82 -20.81
N THR A 474 26.36 -2.57 -20.37
CA THR A 474 25.24 -1.60 -20.41
C THR A 474 25.68 -0.35 -21.15
N ALA A 475 24.73 0.49 -21.58
CA ALA A 475 25.05 1.78 -22.23
C ALA A 475 25.92 2.67 -21.33
N ASN A 476 25.77 2.58 -20.00
CA ASN A 476 26.52 3.36 -19.02
C ASN A 476 27.80 2.67 -18.52
N ASN A 477 27.99 1.40 -18.83
CA ASN A 477 29.19 0.64 -18.50
C ASN A 477 29.34 -0.54 -19.46
N PRO A 478 29.90 -0.32 -20.67
CA PRO A 478 30.07 -1.34 -21.69
C PRO A 478 30.92 -2.52 -21.21
N ALA A 479 30.65 -3.71 -21.75
CA ALA A 479 31.54 -4.84 -21.61
C ALA A 479 32.66 -4.69 -22.63
N VAL A 480 33.91 -4.95 -22.23
CA VAL A 480 35.09 -4.78 -23.07
C VAL A 480 35.89 -6.10 -23.11
N GLN A 481 36.24 -6.52 -24.30
CA GLN A 481 37.12 -7.64 -24.53
C GLN A 481 38.53 -7.12 -24.70
N VAL A 482 39.46 -7.59 -23.86
CA VAL A 482 40.86 -7.17 -23.86
C VAL A 482 41.76 -8.38 -24.07
N ARG A 483 42.65 -8.35 -25.08
CA ARG A 483 43.70 -9.33 -25.26
C ARG A 483 44.92 -8.94 -24.45
N ARG A 484 45.36 -9.79 -23.53
CA ARG A 484 46.49 -9.53 -22.67
C ARG A 484 47.81 -9.56 -23.46
N TRP A 485 48.71 -8.66 -23.11
CA TRP A 485 50.07 -8.60 -23.62
C TRP A 485 51.05 -8.93 -22.50
N GLU A 486 52.11 -9.59 -22.84
CA GLU A 486 53.18 -9.96 -21.92
C GLU A 486 54.57 -9.62 -22.52
N ILE A 487 55.54 -9.37 -21.64
CA ILE A 487 56.90 -9.10 -22.06
C ILE A 487 57.59 -10.44 -22.37
N VAL A 488 58.01 -10.62 -23.62
CA VAL A 488 58.80 -11.76 -24.07
C VAL A 488 60.17 -11.23 -24.49
N GLY A 489 61.19 -11.53 -23.68
CA GLY A 489 62.49 -10.90 -23.87
C GLY A 489 62.50 -9.43 -23.52
N ASN A 490 62.56 -8.53 -24.50
CA ASN A 490 62.56 -7.07 -24.33
C ASN A 490 61.46 -6.40 -25.17
N THR A 491 60.45 -7.15 -25.58
CA THR A 491 59.31 -6.66 -26.40
C THR A 491 57.99 -7.12 -25.86
N TRP A 492 56.96 -6.30 -26.02
CA TRP A 492 55.58 -6.67 -25.69
C TRP A 492 55.01 -7.53 -26.83
N GLU A 493 54.46 -8.69 -26.46
CA GLU A 493 53.83 -9.60 -27.42
C GLU A 493 52.38 -9.93 -26.96
N PRO A 494 51.41 -9.99 -27.88
CA PRO A 494 50.06 -10.40 -27.55
C PRO A 494 50.00 -11.88 -27.19
N THR A 495 49.33 -12.20 -26.10
CA THR A 495 49.13 -13.59 -25.67
C THR A 495 47.84 -14.17 -26.28
N ALA A 496 47.67 -15.49 -26.17
CA ALA A 496 46.40 -16.13 -26.52
C ALA A 496 45.28 -15.84 -25.51
N ALA A 497 45.61 -15.25 -24.35
CA ALA A 497 44.65 -15.00 -23.30
C ALA A 497 43.82 -13.73 -23.58
N VAL A 498 42.50 -13.90 -23.59
CA VAL A 498 41.50 -12.83 -23.79
C VAL A 498 40.66 -12.75 -22.54
N PHE A 499 40.44 -11.53 -22.07
CA PHE A 499 39.68 -11.25 -20.85
C PHE A 499 38.47 -10.36 -21.16
N GLY A 500 37.35 -10.61 -20.50
CA GLY A 500 36.24 -9.69 -20.45
C GLY A 500 36.33 -8.85 -19.20
N THR A 501 36.13 -7.55 -19.32
CA THR A 501 36.10 -6.60 -18.21
C THR A 501 35.05 -5.49 -18.47
N ARG A 502 34.81 -4.63 -17.52
CA ARG A 502 33.92 -3.49 -17.72
C ARG A 502 34.71 -2.24 -18.06
N TYR A 503 34.10 -1.35 -18.83
CA TYR A 503 34.76 -0.14 -19.32
C TYR A 503 35.32 0.74 -18.16
N ASN A 504 34.62 0.85 -17.06
CA ASN A 504 35.05 1.62 -15.89
C ASN A 504 36.21 0.98 -15.09
N GLU A 505 36.60 -0.23 -15.44
CA GLU A 505 37.75 -0.96 -14.84
C GLU A 505 39.02 -0.83 -15.67
N LEU A 506 39.00 -0.03 -16.74
CA LEU A 506 40.11 0.16 -17.67
C LEU A 506 40.75 1.53 -17.47
N THR A 507 42.07 1.57 -17.55
CA THR A 507 42.87 2.78 -17.67
C THR A 507 43.55 2.80 -19.05
N ARG A 508 43.26 3.81 -19.85
CA ARG A 508 43.91 3.99 -21.16
C ARG A 508 45.36 4.39 -20.96
N LEU A 509 46.24 3.76 -21.72
CA LEU A 509 47.68 4.07 -21.77
C LEU A 509 48.01 4.74 -23.13
N ASP A 510 48.88 5.73 -23.11
CA ASP A 510 49.33 6.41 -24.34
C ASP A 510 50.26 5.56 -25.23
N GLY A 511 50.47 4.30 -24.87
CA GLY A 511 51.25 3.29 -25.56
C GLY A 511 51.69 2.19 -24.61
N LEU A 512 52.38 1.19 -25.13
CA LEU A 512 52.98 0.16 -24.29
C LEU A 512 54.12 0.78 -23.45
N PRO A 513 54.20 0.49 -22.14
CA PRO A 513 55.32 0.91 -21.32
C PRO A 513 56.66 0.33 -21.82
N GLU A 514 57.77 0.94 -21.43
CA GLU A 514 59.10 0.35 -21.70
C GLU A 514 59.17 -1.07 -21.13
N ALA A 515 59.61 -2.04 -21.97
CA ALA A 515 59.65 -3.46 -21.65
C ALA A 515 60.77 -3.82 -20.67
#